data_a30471427d17175d5bf2e71cc0fc5d5c
#
_entry.id   a30471427d17175d5bf2e71cc0fc5d5c
#
_cell.length_a   1.000
_cell.length_b   1.000
_cell.length_c   1.000
_cell.angle_alpha   90.00
_cell.angle_beta   90.00
_cell.angle_gamma   90.00
#
_symmetry.space_group_name_H-M   'P 1'
#
loop_
_entity.id
_entity.type
_entity.pdbx_description
1 polymer ?
#
loop_
_entity_poly.entity_id
_entity_poly.type
_entity_poly.pdbx_seq_one_letter_code
_entity_poly.pdbx_strand_id
1 'polypeptide(L)'
;MPANPPIIYIHCHDAGRLIQPHGHTISTPELQRFADESIFFRQAYCVAPTCSPSRAALLTGRYPHQVGMLGLAHRGFLLNNYADHLGQRLQREGYTTALSGVQHVAPFQGYKEMIGYNEDFTIPEKNRRGIPHDEIDRRHAQAAASYIEKNAATPFYLECGFFYPHRPYPTAVSKPEGNTTPPPPYLPDTSETRADIAAYATAMQAGDAAFGIVFDALRRAGLWDRAIIIATTDHGPAFPWAKCNLNDQGTGVFLMMRLPGQHTPVQTDTMVTHMDIRPTIMEILGLPPEPQAEGKSLLPLLNNPHAKLHDELFSEVTYHAAYEPMRSIRTARHRYTRRFDTEWSSPVLPNIDPGPSKDLLLKSGLRETILAPETLYDLTLDPAENHNLITDPTYADVLSDLKSRLEAWMKRTNDPLLNGPVPAPPGAIVTPKEDLCYEKK
;
A
#
# COMPACT_ATOMS: atom_id res chain seq x y z
N MET A 1 17.12 -22.86 8.99
CA MET A 1 17.02 -21.97 7.82
C MET A 1 18.42 -21.63 7.36
N PRO A 2 18.68 -21.35 6.06
CA PRO A 2 19.98 -20.86 5.66
C PRO A 2 20.31 -19.57 6.43
N ALA A 3 21.56 -19.43 6.86
CA ALA A 3 22.03 -18.18 7.42
C ALA A 3 21.94 -17.10 6.32
N ASN A 4 21.22 -16.00 6.59
CA ASN A 4 21.06 -14.87 5.67
C ASN A 4 20.43 -15.24 4.30
N PRO A 5 19.15 -15.64 4.24
CA PRO A 5 18.47 -15.90 2.97
C PRO A 5 18.35 -14.60 2.15
N PRO A 6 18.45 -14.66 0.81
CA PRO A 6 18.08 -13.50 -0.03
C PRO A 6 16.66 -13.01 0.28
N ILE A 7 16.44 -11.69 0.21
CA ILE A 7 15.16 -11.05 0.49
C ILE A 7 14.72 -10.28 -0.75
N ILE A 8 13.56 -10.62 -1.30
CA ILE A 8 13.01 -10.01 -2.49
C ILE A 8 11.66 -9.39 -2.12
N TYR A 9 11.60 -8.07 -2.13
CA TYR A 9 10.40 -7.27 -1.93
C TYR A 9 9.90 -6.76 -3.26
N ILE A 10 8.81 -7.35 -3.75
CA ILE A 10 8.18 -7.01 -5.02
C ILE A 10 6.88 -6.29 -4.74
N HIS A 11 6.69 -5.12 -5.31
CA HIS A 11 5.49 -4.34 -5.08
C HIS A 11 5.04 -3.59 -6.33
N CYS A 12 3.74 -3.26 -6.34
CA CYS A 12 3.14 -2.38 -7.33
C CYS A 12 2.45 -1.20 -6.66
N HIS A 13 1.85 -0.31 -7.44
CA HIS A 13 1.04 0.80 -6.97
C HIS A 13 -0.45 0.49 -7.02
N ASP A 14 -1.25 1.14 -6.17
CA ASP A 14 -2.70 1.37 -6.30
C ASP A 14 -3.54 0.12 -6.65
N ALA A 15 -3.13 -1.09 -6.23
CA ALA A 15 -3.87 -2.30 -6.58
C ALA A 15 -4.92 -2.71 -5.53
N GLY A 16 -4.66 -2.41 -4.26
CA GLY A 16 -5.53 -2.84 -3.18
C GLY A 16 -5.72 -4.36 -3.17
N ARG A 17 -6.98 -4.79 -3.21
CA ARG A 17 -7.39 -6.20 -3.31
C ARG A 17 -8.03 -6.55 -4.65
N LEU A 18 -7.98 -5.64 -5.66
CA LEU A 18 -8.61 -5.86 -6.96
C LEU A 18 -7.77 -6.78 -7.86
N ILE A 19 -7.49 -7.98 -7.39
CA ILE A 19 -6.71 -9.03 -8.06
C ILE A 19 -7.43 -10.39 -7.98
N GLN A 20 -7.09 -11.33 -8.85
CA GLN A 20 -7.70 -12.66 -8.92
C GLN A 20 -7.64 -13.45 -7.60
N PRO A 21 -6.52 -13.49 -6.84
CA PRO A 21 -6.48 -14.20 -5.54
C PRO A 21 -7.51 -13.74 -4.51
N HIS A 22 -7.99 -12.51 -4.59
CA HIS A 22 -9.08 -11.99 -3.76
C HIS A 22 -10.49 -12.26 -4.34
N GLY A 23 -10.61 -13.04 -5.43
CA GLY A 23 -11.88 -13.39 -6.05
C GLY A 23 -12.39 -12.38 -7.06
N HIS A 24 -11.57 -11.39 -7.47
CA HIS A 24 -11.96 -10.46 -8.53
C HIS A 24 -11.82 -11.08 -9.92
N THR A 25 -12.62 -10.59 -10.86
CA THR A 25 -12.65 -11.05 -12.27
C THR A 25 -11.46 -10.53 -13.09
N ILE A 26 -10.65 -9.66 -12.53
CA ILE A 26 -9.42 -9.16 -13.16
C ILE A 26 -8.38 -10.30 -13.16
N SER A 27 -8.00 -10.75 -14.35
CA SER A 27 -7.05 -11.86 -14.49
C SER A 27 -5.65 -11.43 -14.07
N THR A 28 -5.12 -12.09 -13.05
CA THR A 28 -3.74 -11.92 -12.55
C THR A 28 -3.15 -13.31 -12.25
N PRO A 29 -2.86 -14.11 -13.33
CA PRO A 29 -2.47 -15.51 -13.19
C PRO A 29 -1.13 -15.71 -12.48
N GLU A 30 -0.19 -14.77 -12.57
CA GLU A 30 1.10 -14.88 -11.91
C GLU A 30 0.98 -14.67 -10.39
N LEU A 31 0.18 -13.68 -9.97
CA LEU A 31 -0.14 -13.48 -8.57
C LEU A 31 -1.00 -14.63 -8.02
N GLN A 32 -1.92 -15.21 -8.83
CA GLN A 32 -2.67 -16.39 -8.42
C GLN A 32 -1.74 -17.58 -8.18
N ARG A 33 -0.83 -17.87 -9.12
CA ARG A 33 0.17 -18.94 -8.96
C ARG A 33 1.03 -18.73 -7.72
N PHE A 34 1.41 -17.48 -7.42
CA PHE A 34 2.17 -17.17 -6.21
C PHE A 34 1.33 -17.37 -4.95
N ALA A 35 0.07 -16.97 -4.94
CA ALA A 35 -0.85 -17.18 -3.81
C ALA A 35 -1.05 -18.67 -3.51
N ASP A 36 -1.15 -19.50 -4.55
CA ASP A 36 -1.34 -20.97 -4.44
C ASP A 36 -0.10 -21.70 -3.87
N GLU A 37 1.07 -21.04 -3.84
CA GLU A 37 2.32 -21.60 -3.36
C GLU A 37 2.91 -20.88 -2.12
N SER A 38 2.23 -19.87 -1.56
CA SER A 38 2.76 -18.98 -0.52
C SER A 38 1.83 -18.87 0.69
N ILE A 39 2.18 -17.96 1.62
CA ILE A 39 1.26 -17.50 2.65
C ILE A 39 0.46 -16.35 2.06
N PHE A 40 -0.86 -16.51 1.99
CA PHE A 40 -1.77 -15.48 1.53
C PHE A 40 -2.56 -14.88 2.69
N PHE A 41 -2.35 -13.60 2.97
CA PHE A 41 -3.03 -12.85 4.03
C PHE A 41 -4.25 -12.13 3.45
N ARG A 42 -5.43 -12.71 3.59
CA ARG A 42 -6.66 -12.13 3.00
C ARG A 42 -7.11 -10.84 3.69
N GLN A 43 -6.72 -10.65 4.98
CA GLN A 43 -7.05 -9.47 5.78
C GLN A 43 -5.78 -8.64 6.07
N ALA A 44 -5.04 -8.29 5.01
CA ALA A 44 -3.89 -7.40 5.10
C ALA A 44 -4.28 -5.94 4.85
N TYR A 45 -3.64 -5.02 5.60
CA TYR A 45 -3.93 -3.59 5.56
C TYR A 45 -2.65 -2.75 5.55
N CYS A 46 -2.65 -1.66 4.78
CA CYS A 46 -1.69 -0.59 4.97
C CYS A 46 -2.16 0.35 6.09
N VAL A 47 -1.21 1.07 6.69
CA VAL A 47 -1.53 2.05 7.75
C VAL A 47 -1.81 3.44 7.21
N ALA A 48 -1.51 3.69 5.94
CA ALA A 48 -1.82 4.94 5.27
C ALA A 48 -2.17 4.66 3.80
N PRO A 49 -3.39 4.94 3.34
CA PRO A 49 -3.79 4.68 1.95
C PRO A 49 -3.28 5.76 0.98
N THR A 50 -1.99 6.11 1.11
CA THR A 50 -1.27 7.08 0.28
C THR A 50 0.15 6.57 0.02
N CYS A 51 0.69 6.77 -1.19
CA CYS A 51 1.88 6.07 -1.68
C CYS A 51 3.10 6.12 -0.74
N SER A 52 3.71 7.30 -0.55
CA SER A 52 4.95 7.42 0.25
C SER A 52 4.74 7.09 1.73
N PRO A 53 3.66 7.54 2.40
CA PRO A 53 3.37 7.17 3.78
C PRO A 53 3.19 5.66 4.00
N SER A 54 2.47 4.96 3.11
CA SER A 54 2.32 3.51 3.20
C SER A 54 3.65 2.78 3.10
N ARG A 55 4.45 3.13 2.10
CA ARG A 55 5.76 2.52 1.87
C ARG A 55 6.73 2.81 3.01
N ALA A 56 6.72 4.04 3.52
CA ALA A 56 7.52 4.42 4.68
C ALA A 56 7.17 3.57 5.90
N ALA A 57 5.88 3.34 6.17
CA ALA A 57 5.45 2.51 7.28
C ALA A 57 5.90 1.05 7.13
N LEU A 58 5.76 0.45 5.94
CA LEU A 58 6.26 -0.90 5.66
C LEU A 58 7.77 -1.01 5.89
N LEU A 59 8.53 -0.08 5.33
CA LEU A 59 9.99 -0.13 5.31
C LEU A 59 10.64 0.26 6.64
N THR A 60 9.93 1.02 7.48
CA THR A 60 10.44 1.43 8.81
C THR A 60 9.81 0.64 9.96
N GLY A 61 8.67 -0.03 9.73
CA GLY A 61 7.88 -0.70 10.78
C GLY A 61 7.20 0.26 11.74
N ARG A 62 7.00 1.55 11.36
CA ARG A 62 6.49 2.62 12.21
C ARG A 62 5.44 3.45 11.47
N TYR A 63 4.54 4.10 12.22
CA TYR A 63 3.54 4.98 11.62
C TYR A 63 4.16 6.18 10.89
N PRO A 64 3.56 6.67 9.78
CA PRO A 64 4.05 7.82 9.02
C PRO A 64 4.34 9.05 9.85
N HIS A 65 3.48 9.39 10.83
CA HIS A 65 3.71 10.55 11.71
C HIS A 65 4.92 10.38 12.63
N GLN A 66 5.30 9.16 13.01
CA GLN A 66 6.49 8.89 13.83
C GLN A 66 7.79 9.05 13.03
N VAL A 67 7.73 8.89 11.70
CA VAL A 67 8.93 8.90 10.84
C VAL A 67 8.99 10.09 9.89
N GLY A 68 8.03 11.03 9.97
CA GLY A 68 8.02 12.28 9.21
C GLY A 68 7.43 12.17 7.80
N MET A 69 7.08 10.98 7.31
CA MET A 69 6.53 10.77 5.96
C MET A 69 5.02 11.02 5.95
N LEU A 70 4.61 12.27 6.19
CA LEU A 70 3.21 12.67 6.30
C LEU A 70 2.49 12.84 4.95
N GLY A 71 3.23 12.88 3.86
CA GLY A 71 2.74 13.09 2.49
C GLY A 71 3.70 12.52 1.45
N LEU A 72 3.56 12.93 0.20
CA LEU A 72 4.30 12.36 -0.93
C LEU A 72 5.77 12.84 -0.99
N ALA A 73 6.70 11.93 -1.14
CA ALA A 73 8.13 12.22 -1.16
C ALA A 73 8.52 13.18 -2.29
N HIS A 74 7.95 13.01 -3.49
CA HIS A 74 8.21 13.91 -4.62
C HIS A 74 7.57 15.30 -4.46
N ARG A 75 6.76 15.50 -3.42
CA ARG A 75 6.17 16.79 -3.04
C ARG A 75 6.87 17.42 -1.82
N GLY A 76 8.03 16.91 -1.41
CA GLY A 76 8.87 17.49 -0.36
C GLY A 76 8.69 16.89 1.04
N PHE A 77 7.94 15.77 1.18
CA PHE A 77 7.89 15.04 2.44
C PHE A 77 9.02 14.00 2.49
N LEU A 78 9.71 13.90 3.62
CA LEU A 78 10.88 13.06 3.79
C LEU A 78 10.80 12.23 5.07
N LEU A 79 11.53 11.13 5.11
CA LEU A 79 11.79 10.45 6.37
C LEU A 79 12.68 11.32 7.27
N ASN A 80 12.39 11.34 8.55
CA ASN A 80 13.24 12.01 9.54
C ASN A 80 14.67 11.44 9.56
N ASN A 81 14.78 10.13 9.29
CA ASN A 81 16.06 9.42 9.25
C ASN A 81 15.99 8.25 8.26
N TYR A 82 16.74 8.32 7.17
CA TYR A 82 16.82 7.25 6.19
C TYR A 82 17.58 6.00 6.69
N ALA A 83 18.34 6.10 7.77
CA ALA A 83 18.95 4.92 8.41
C ALA A 83 17.89 3.95 8.99
N ASP A 84 16.64 4.39 9.17
CA ASP A 84 15.53 3.55 9.60
C ASP A 84 14.93 2.71 8.44
N HIS A 85 15.30 3.00 7.20
CA HIS A 85 14.85 2.25 6.03
C HIS A 85 15.33 0.80 6.08
N LEU A 86 14.46 -0.16 5.73
CA LEU A 86 14.77 -1.59 5.78
C LEU A 86 16.06 -1.94 5.01
N GLY A 87 16.26 -1.37 3.83
CA GLY A 87 17.49 -1.56 3.05
C GLY A 87 18.74 -1.18 3.83
N GLN A 88 18.74 -0.01 4.48
CA GLN A 88 19.84 0.45 5.34
C GLN A 88 20.05 -0.48 6.56
N ARG A 89 18.95 -0.96 7.13
CA ARG A 89 19.03 -1.91 8.24
C ARG A 89 19.69 -3.22 7.82
N LEU A 90 19.33 -3.74 6.64
CA LEU A 90 19.88 -4.97 6.11
C LEU A 90 21.34 -4.83 5.65
N GLN A 91 21.75 -3.65 5.14
CA GLN A 91 23.16 -3.40 4.84
C GLN A 91 24.04 -3.54 6.08
N ARG A 92 23.60 -3.08 7.25
CA ARG A 92 24.32 -3.25 8.51
C ARG A 92 24.46 -4.71 8.93
N GLU A 93 23.60 -5.59 8.40
CA GLU A 93 23.69 -7.05 8.58
C GLU A 93 24.44 -7.76 7.43
N GLY A 94 25.14 -7.01 6.58
CA GLY A 94 25.96 -7.56 5.51
C GLY A 94 25.25 -7.88 4.20
N TYR A 95 24.01 -7.42 4.01
CA TYR A 95 23.30 -7.57 2.74
C TYR A 95 23.78 -6.55 1.71
N THR A 96 23.98 -7.00 0.47
CA THR A 96 24.02 -6.08 -0.67
C THR A 96 22.59 -5.67 -1.01
N THR A 97 22.33 -4.36 -1.15
CA THR A 97 21.00 -3.86 -1.45
C THR A 97 20.89 -3.35 -2.87
N ALA A 98 19.82 -3.72 -3.55
CA ALA A 98 19.54 -3.34 -4.93
C ALA A 98 18.11 -2.79 -5.07
N LEU A 99 17.96 -1.84 -5.99
CA LEU A 99 16.67 -1.29 -6.42
C LEU A 99 16.46 -1.54 -7.90
N SER A 100 15.25 -1.95 -8.29
CA SER A 100 14.80 -1.96 -9.67
C SER A 100 13.40 -1.38 -9.78
N GLY A 101 13.29 -0.17 -10.32
CA GLY A 101 12.00 0.52 -10.51
C GLY A 101 11.65 1.54 -9.44
N VAL A 102 10.41 1.53 -8.95
CA VAL A 102 9.87 2.59 -8.08
C VAL A 102 10.17 2.31 -6.60
N GLN A 103 10.69 3.31 -5.86
CA GLN A 103 10.85 3.27 -4.39
C GLN A 103 9.84 4.18 -3.66
N HIS A 104 9.64 5.40 -4.12
CA HIS A 104 8.65 6.41 -3.71
C HIS A 104 8.68 6.82 -2.21
N VAL A 105 9.78 6.61 -1.49
CA VAL A 105 10.01 7.10 -0.12
C VAL A 105 11.08 8.20 -0.05
N ALA A 106 11.68 8.54 -1.19
CA ALA A 106 12.59 9.65 -1.36
C ALA A 106 12.27 10.40 -2.66
N PRO A 107 12.72 11.66 -2.82
CA PRO A 107 12.56 12.42 -4.06
C PRO A 107 13.14 11.69 -5.27
N PHE A 108 12.62 11.96 -6.48
CA PHE A 108 13.16 11.36 -7.71
C PHE A 108 14.63 11.69 -7.98
N GLN A 109 15.12 12.79 -7.43
CA GLN A 109 16.53 13.17 -7.50
C GLN A 109 17.20 12.94 -6.16
N GLY A 110 18.37 12.31 -6.14
CA GLY A 110 19.17 12.09 -4.92
C GLY A 110 18.70 10.92 -4.04
N TYR A 111 17.68 10.16 -4.44
CA TYR A 111 17.17 9.04 -3.63
C TYR A 111 18.22 7.95 -3.40
N LYS A 112 19.09 7.72 -4.37
CA LYS A 112 20.12 6.69 -4.28
C LYS A 112 21.09 6.95 -3.13
N GLU A 113 21.54 8.17 -3.00
CA GLU A 113 22.43 8.62 -1.92
C GLU A 113 21.67 8.66 -0.59
N MET A 114 20.39 9.09 -0.60
CA MET A 114 19.58 9.20 0.62
C MET A 114 19.24 7.83 1.20
N ILE A 115 18.76 6.91 0.36
CA ILE A 115 18.39 5.54 0.78
C ILE A 115 19.64 4.65 0.86
N GLY A 116 20.63 4.88 0.00
CA GLY A 116 21.93 4.21 0.02
C GLY A 116 21.90 2.80 -0.58
N TYR A 117 21.15 2.55 -1.65
CA TYR A 117 21.26 1.28 -2.37
C TYR A 117 22.66 1.08 -2.96
N ASN A 118 23.23 -0.12 -2.84
CA ASN A 118 24.51 -0.46 -3.46
C ASN A 118 24.38 -0.50 -4.97
N GLU A 119 23.28 -1.07 -5.49
CA GLU A 119 23.02 -1.16 -6.92
C GLU A 119 21.62 -0.58 -7.25
N ASP A 120 21.50 0.03 -8.43
CA ASP A 120 20.27 0.67 -8.88
C ASP A 120 20.10 0.44 -10.38
N PHE A 121 19.02 -0.26 -10.73
CA PHE A 121 18.63 -0.60 -12.10
C PHE A 121 17.43 0.23 -12.58
N THR A 122 17.06 1.25 -11.82
CA THR A 122 15.94 2.13 -12.16
C THR A 122 16.24 2.91 -13.42
N ILE A 123 15.36 2.86 -14.41
CA ILE A 123 15.46 3.68 -15.62
C ILE A 123 15.28 5.14 -15.22
N PRO A 124 16.27 6.02 -15.43
CA PRO A 124 16.15 7.44 -15.09
C PRO A 124 14.97 8.11 -15.79
N GLU A 125 14.28 9.02 -15.12
CA GLU A 125 13.08 9.69 -15.65
C GLU A 125 13.30 10.30 -17.06
N LYS A 126 14.44 10.96 -17.27
CA LYS A 126 14.82 11.53 -18.57
C LYS A 126 14.85 10.50 -19.72
N ASN A 127 15.04 9.22 -19.39
CA ASN A 127 15.13 8.13 -20.34
C ASN A 127 13.78 7.39 -20.52
N ARG A 128 12.73 7.77 -19.77
CA ARG A 128 11.39 7.14 -19.86
C ARG A 128 10.49 7.78 -20.90
N ARG A 129 10.86 8.96 -21.43
CA ARG A 129 10.02 9.74 -22.36
C ARG A 129 9.67 8.92 -23.60
N GLY A 130 8.36 8.76 -23.84
CA GLY A 130 7.83 8.02 -25.00
C GLY A 130 7.84 6.49 -24.85
N ILE A 131 8.27 5.95 -23.69
CA ILE A 131 8.19 4.52 -23.40
C ILE A 131 6.91 4.29 -22.60
N PRO A 132 6.02 3.36 -23.03
CA PRO A 132 4.83 2.99 -22.26
C PRO A 132 5.20 2.42 -20.88
N HIS A 133 4.33 2.59 -19.89
CA HIS A 133 4.62 2.16 -18.51
C HIS A 133 4.75 0.65 -18.35
N ASP A 134 3.99 -0.15 -19.10
CA ASP A 134 4.12 -1.60 -19.16
C ASP A 134 5.51 -2.04 -19.65
N GLU A 135 6.05 -1.37 -20.66
CA GLU A 135 7.39 -1.61 -21.16
C GLU A 135 8.47 -1.19 -20.14
N ILE A 136 8.25 -0.09 -19.41
CA ILE A 136 9.14 0.35 -18.32
C ILE A 136 9.16 -0.72 -17.22
N ASP A 137 8.00 -1.18 -16.77
CA ASP A 137 7.88 -2.20 -15.71
C ASP A 137 8.47 -3.52 -16.17
N ARG A 138 8.25 -3.93 -17.43
CA ARG A 138 8.87 -5.11 -18.01
C ARG A 138 10.40 -5.04 -17.98
N ARG A 139 11.00 -3.90 -18.32
CA ARG A 139 12.46 -3.69 -18.27
C ARG A 139 12.99 -3.72 -16.84
N HIS A 140 12.28 -3.13 -15.88
CA HIS A 140 12.64 -3.22 -14.47
C HIS A 140 12.59 -4.67 -13.98
N ALA A 141 11.54 -5.43 -14.33
CA ALA A 141 11.42 -6.85 -14.00
C ALA A 141 12.56 -7.68 -14.59
N GLN A 142 12.96 -7.41 -15.84
CA GLN A 142 14.09 -8.08 -16.49
C GLN A 142 15.43 -7.75 -15.84
N ALA A 143 15.65 -6.50 -15.44
CA ALA A 143 16.85 -6.10 -14.71
C ALA A 143 16.92 -6.78 -13.34
N ALA A 144 15.79 -6.84 -12.61
CA ALA A 144 15.66 -7.57 -11.37
C ALA A 144 15.95 -9.08 -11.57
N ALA A 145 15.38 -9.69 -12.61
CA ALA A 145 15.62 -11.09 -12.97
C ALA A 145 17.11 -11.39 -13.21
N SER A 146 17.77 -10.55 -14.01
CA SER A 146 19.20 -10.68 -14.28
C SER A 146 20.05 -10.53 -13.02
N TYR A 147 19.68 -9.61 -12.12
CA TYR A 147 20.35 -9.43 -10.84
C TYR A 147 20.20 -10.67 -9.94
N ILE A 148 18.98 -11.22 -9.83
CA ILE A 148 18.68 -12.44 -9.07
C ILE A 148 19.53 -13.61 -9.54
N GLU A 149 19.56 -13.87 -10.86
CA GLU A 149 20.30 -14.99 -11.45
C GLU A 149 21.81 -14.85 -11.23
N LYS A 150 22.35 -13.64 -11.34
CA LYS A 150 23.77 -13.35 -11.13
C LYS A 150 24.21 -13.52 -9.67
N ASN A 151 23.35 -13.18 -8.71
CA ASN A 151 23.70 -13.07 -7.29
C ASN A 151 23.11 -14.19 -6.42
N ALA A 152 22.62 -15.29 -7.01
CA ALA A 152 21.92 -16.37 -6.31
C ALA A 152 22.70 -17.05 -5.16
N ALA A 153 24.03 -16.89 -5.13
CA ALA A 153 24.91 -17.50 -4.13
C ALA A 153 25.20 -16.58 -2.92
N THR A 154 24.79 -15.32 -2.95
CA THR A 154 25.11 -14.33 -1.92
C THR A 154 23.84 -13.76 -1.25
N PRO A 155 23.93 -13.30 0.02
CA PRO A 155 22.81 -12.57 0.64
C PRO A 155 22.61 -11.22 -0.04
N PHE A 156 21.40 -10.95 -0.50
CA PHE A 156 21.02 -9.65 -1.04
C PHE A 156 19.59 -9.28 -0.62
N TYR A 157 19.31 -7.98 -0.59
CA TYR A 157 17.99 -7.41 -0.55
C TYR A 157 17.70 -6.72 -1.87
N LEU A 158 16.67 -7.17 -2.56
CA LEU A 158 16.18 -6.55 -3.78
C LEU A 158 14.81 -5.95 -3.56
N GLU A 159 14.68 -4.65 -3.74
CA GLU A 159 13.42 -3.97 -3.88
C GLU A 159 13.08 -3.82 -5.36
N CYS A 160 11.94 -4.39 -5.76
CA CYS A 160 11.46 -4.36 -7.13
C CYS A 160 10.08 -3.70 -7.17
N GLY A 161 10.01 -2.46 -7.66
CA GLY A 161 8.79 -1.66 -7.68
C GLY A 161 8.27 -1.43 -9.09
N PHE A 162 7.00 -1.81 -9.35
CA PHE A 162 6.32 -1.59 -10.61
C PHE A 162 5.40 -0.38 -10.52
N PHE A 163 5.28 0.36 -11.62
CA PHE A 163 4.42 1.53 -11.70
C PHE A 163 2.94 1.15 -11.81
N TYR A 164 2.60 0.15 -12.64
CA TYR A 164 1.23 -0.27 -12.80
C TYR A 164 0.73 -1.07 -11.58
N PRO A 165 -0.59 -0.94 -11.26
CA PRO A 165 -1.66 -0.21 -11.96
C PRO A 165 -1.87 1.27 -11.56
N HIS A 166 -0.83 2.07 -11.34
CA HIS A 166 -0.97 3.51 -11.11
C HIS A 166 -1.49 4.24 -12.38
N ARG A 167 -2.27 5.30 -12.20
CA ARG A 167 -2.67 6.20 -13.30
C ARG A 167 -1.47 6.99 -13.86
N PRO A 168 -1.50 7.37 -15.19
CA PRO A 168 -2.58 7.14 -16.15
C PRO A 168 -2.66 5.67 -16.61
N TYR A 169 -3.88 5.16 -16.76
CA TYR A 169 -4.07 3.81 -17.30
C TYR A 169 -3.86 3.79 -18.81
N PRO A 170 -3.43 2.64 -19.38
CA PRO A 170 -3.39 2.48 -20.83
C PRO A 170 -4.80 2.55 -21.39
N THR A 171 -4.92 2.94 -22.66
CA THR A 171 -6.19 2.78 -23.36
C THR A 171 -6.56 1.31 -23.34
N ALA A 172 -7.74 0.99 -22.80
CA ALA A 172 -8.19 -0.39 -22.73
C ALA A 172 -8.08 -1.05 -24.11
N VAL A 173 -7.33 -2.14 -24.18
CA VAL A 173 -7.16 -2.91 -25.41
C VAL A 173 -8.47 -3.63 -25.65
N SER A 174 -9.39 -2.91 -26.27
CA SER A 174 -10.60 -3.38 -26.93
C SER A 174 -11.68 -4.16 -26.20
N LYS A 175 -12.81 -3.54 -26.16
CA LYS A 175 -14.16 -3.98 -26.50
C LYS A 175 -15.03 -4.78 -25.55
N PRO A 176 -14.98 -6.07 -25.43
CA PRO A 176 -15.99 -6.76 -24.60
C PRO A 176 -15.59 -6.79 -23.13
N GLU A 177 -14.31 -6.81 -22.83
CA GLU A 177 -13.81 -6.93 -21.45
C GLU A 177 -14.21 -5.76 -20.56
N GLY A 178 -14.20 -4.54 -21.09
CA GLY A 178 -14.69 -3.36 -20.37
C GLY A 178 -16.16 -3.44 -19.97
N ASN A 179 -16.95 -4.20 -20.69
CA ASN A 179 -18.37 -4.41 -20.39
C ASN A 179 -18.63 -5.62 -19.48
N THR A 180 -17.63 -6.47 -19.23
CA THR A 180 -17.77 -7.70 -18.44
C THR A 180 -17.22 -7.57 -17.03
N THR A 181 -16.27 -6.66 -16.78
CA THR A 181 -15.75 -6.40 -15.43
C THR A 181 -16.64 -5.37 -14.73
N PRO A 182 -17.42 -5.76 -13.71
CA PRO A 182 -18.24 -4.81 -12.98
C PRO A 182 -17.37 -3.86 -12.18
N PRO A 183 -17.76 -2.59 -12.01
CA PRO A 183 -17.10 -1.70 -11.08
C PRO A 183 -17.25 -2.23 -9.64
N PRO A 184 -16.29 -1.89 -8.76
CA PRO A 184 -16.43 -2.21 -7.34
C PRO A 184 -17.72 -1.63 -6.75
N PRO A 185 -18.32 -2.23 -5.69
CA PRO A 185 -19.62 -1.82 -5.15
C PRO A 185 -19.71 -0.38 -4.66
N TYR A 186 -18.59 0.29 -4.44
CA TYR A 186 -18.52 1.70 -4.05
C TYR A 186 -18.54 2.68 -5.25
N LEU A 187 -18.58 2.18 -6.46
CA LEU A 187 -18.74 2.97 -7.68
C LEU A 187 -20.06 2.62 -8.38
N PRO A 188 -20.76 3.61 -8.98
CA PRO A 188 -21.97 3.33 -9.77
C PRO A 188 -21.63 2.48 -11.00
N ASP A 189 -22.52 1.60 -11.39
CA ASP A 189 -22.36 0.78 -12.58
C ASP A 189 -22.86 1.53 -13.83
N THR A 190 -21.94 2.21 -14.49
CA THR A 190 -22.19 2.99 -15.72
C THR A 190 -21.14 2.69 -16.78
N SER A 191 -21.34 3.20 -18.01
CA SER A 191 -20.37 3.08 -19.11
C SER A 191 -19.00 3.69 -18.75
N GLU A 192 -19.00 4.81 -18.03
CA GLU A 192 -17.79 5.53 -17.64
C GLU A 192 -16.97 4.74 -16.61
N THR A 193 -17.62 4.23 -15.55
CA THR A 193 -16.95 3.45 -14.52
C THR A 193 -16.49 2.08 -15.04
N ARG A 194 -17.29 1.43 -15.91
CA ARG A 194 -16.87 0.19 -16.59
C ARG A 194 -15.66 0.41 -17.50
N ALA A 195 -15.61 1.52 -18.24
CA ALA A 195 -14.45 1.87 -19.06
C ALA A 195 -13.19 2.13 -18.20
N ASP A 196 -13.35 2.81 -17.07
CA ASP A 196 -12.26 3.11 -16.13
C ASP A 196 -11.70 1.83 -15.47
N ILE A 197 -12.58 0.91 -15.05
CA ILE A 197 -12.18 -0.40 -14.53
C ILE A 197 -11.52 -1.27 -15.59
N ALA A 198 -11.97 -1.23 -16.84
CA ALA A 198 -11.33 -1.98 -17.93
C ALA A 198 -9.90 -1.49 -18.20
N ALA A 199 -9.69 -0.18 -18.15
CA ALA A 199 -8.37 0.42 -18.29
C ALA A 199 -7.47 0.05 -17.09
N TYR A 200 -8.00 0.07 -15.87
CA TYR A 200 -7.32 -0.43 -14.68
C TYR A 200 -6.95 -1.92 -14.83
N ALA A 201 -7.88 -2.76 -15.26
CA ALA A 201 -7.64 -4.20 -15.45
C ALA A 201 -6.50 -4.45 -16.44
N THR A 202 -6.43 -3.68 -17.53
CA THR A 202 -5.33 -3.75 -18.50
C THR A 202 -3.99 -3.38 -17.86
N ALA A 203 -3.95 -2.32 -17.03
CA ALA A 203 -2.76 -1.94 -16.29
C ALA A 203 -2.35 -3.02 -15.27
N MET A 204 -3.32 -3.60 -14.55
CA MET A 204 -3.06 -4.64 -13.55
C MET A 204 -2.51 -5.92 -14.19
N GLN A 205 -3.03 -6.33 -15.36
CA GLN A 205 -2.51 -7.46 -16.13
C GLN A 205 -1.06 -7.25 -16.57
N ALA A 206 -0.71 -6.04 -16.98
CA ALA A 206 0.68 -5.70 -17.31
C ALA A 206 1.58 -5.75 -16.07
N GLY A 207 1.12 -5.25 -14.92
CA GLY A 207 1.80 -5.39 -13.64
C GLY A 207 1.99 -6.86 -13.24
N ASP A 208 0.95 -7.68 -13.35
CA ASP A 208 1.00 -9.12 -13.06
C ASP A 208 2.06 -9.85 -13.89
N ALA A 209 2.15 -9.54 -15.20
CA ALA A 209 3.17 -10.09 -16.06
C ALA A 209 4.60 -9.71 -15.61
N ALA A 210 4.79 -8.50 -15.07
CA ALA A 210 6.08 -8.08 -14.51
C ALA A 210 6.43 -8.86 -13.23
N PHE A 211 5.46 -9.13 -12.33
CA PHE A 211 5.66 -10.06 -11.21
C PHE A 211 6.09 -11.45 -11.68
N GLY A 212 5.44 -11.98 -12.73
CA GLY A 212 5.78 -13.30 -13.31
C GLY A 212 7.24 -13.40 -13.76
N ILE A 213 7.79 -12.37 -14.41
CA ILE A 213 9.20 -12.34 -14.83
C ILE A 213 10.14 -12.55 -13.62
N VAL A 214 9.86 -11.88 -12.50
CA VAL A 214 10.68 -11.97 -11.27
C VAL A 214 10.49 -13.35 -10.61
N PHE A 215 9.26 -13.84 -10.51
CA PHE A 215 8.98 -15.17 -9.95
C PHE A 215 9.68 -16.29 -10.73
N ASP A 216 9.67 -16.23 -12.05
CA ASP A 216 10.34 -17.21 -12.90
C ASP A 216 11.87 -17.13 -12.76
N ALA A 217 12.45 -15.95 -12.60
CA ALA A 217 13.88 -15.80 -12.32
C ALA A 217 14.26 -16.44 -10.98
N LEU A 218 13.45 -16.28 -9.94
CA LEU A 218 13.67 -16.91 -8.63
C LEU A 218 13.64 -18.44 -8.73
N ARG A 219 12.73 -19.01 -9.54
CA ARG A 219 12.68 -20.45 -9.80
C ARG A 219 13.94 -20.91 -10.56
N ARG A 220 14.32 -20.24 -11.65
CA ARG A 220 15.52 -20.59 -12.43
C ARG A 220 16.81 -20.49 -11.61
N ALA A 221 16.89 -19.49 -10.71
CA ALA A 221 18.03 -19.30 -9.82
C ALA A 221 18.07 -20.27 -8.62
N GLY A 222 17.06 -21.13 -8.44
CA GLY A 222 16.94 -22.03 -7.29
C GLY A 222 16.71 -21.32 -5.96
N LEU A 223 16.16 -20.11 -5.99
CA LEU A 223 15.88 -19.28 -4.81
C LEU A 223 14.45 -19.41 -4.31
N TRP A 224 13.56 -20.06 -5.06
CA TRP A 224 12.13 -20.16 -4.75
C TRP A 224 11.84 -20.70 -3.33
N ASP A 225 12.64 -21.70 -2.88
CA ASP A 225 12.52 -22.33 -1.56
C ASP A 225 13.57 -21.85 -0.56
N ARG A 226 14.39 -20.88 -0.93
CA ARG A 226 15.51 -20.41 -0.10
C ARG A 226 15.45 -18.94 0.27
N ALA A 227 14.69 -18.15 -0.46
CA ALA A 227 14.55 -16.71 -0.25
C ALA A 227 13.32 -16.36 0.57
N ILE A 228 13.34 -15.18 1.17
CA ILE A 228 12.14 -14.49 1.64
C ILE A 228 11.60 -13.70 0.45
N ILE A 229 10.42 -14.07 -0.06
CA ILE A 229 9.76 -13.41 -1.18
C ILE A 229 8.50 -12.74 -0.67
N ILE A 230 8.37 -11.45 -0.89
CA ILE A 230 7.23 -10.64 -0.47
C ILE A 230 6.62 -10.02 -1.72
N ALA A 231 5.33 -10.24 -1.94
CA ALA A 231 4.56 -9.62 -3.00
C ALA A 231 3.38 -8.85 -2.40
N THR A 232 3.29 -7.54 -2.70
CA THR A 232 2.23 -6.68 -2.16
C THR A 232 2.01 -5.44 -3.05
N THR A 233 1.03 -4.62 -2.68
CA THR A 233 0.80 -3.27 -3.19
C THR A 233 0.94 -2.27 -2.06
N ASP A 234 0.98 -0.97 -2.37
CA ASP A 234 1.10 0.05 -1.33
C ASP A 234 -0.24 0.36 -0.62
N HIS A 235 -1.33 0.49 -1.34
CA HIS A 235 -2.67 0.80 -0.81
C HIS A 235 -3.78 0.45 -1.83
N GLY A 236 -5.01 0.87 -1.55
CA GLY A 236 -6.17 0.68 -2.40
C GLY A 236 -6.09 1.39 -3.75
N PRO A 237 -6.97 1.02 -4.72
CA PRO A 237 -6.90 1.50 -6.10
C PRO A 237 -7.22 3.00 -6.22
N ALA A 238 -6.71 3.62 -7.30
CA ALA A 238 -6.87 5.04 -7.60
C ALA A 238 -8.27 5.38 -8.13
N PHE A 239 -9.30 5.00 -7.35
CA PHE A 239 -10.70 5.34 -7.61
C PHE A 239 -11.26 6.22 -6.50
N PRO A 240 -12.29 7.04 -6.78
CA PRO A 240 -13.04 7.73 -5.72
C PRO A 240 -13.46 6.75 -4.62
N TRP A 241 -13.44 7.18 -3.37
CA TRP A 241 -13.78 6.41 -2.17
C TRP A 241 -12.83 5.26 -1.80
N ALA A 242 -11.73 5.06 -2.54
CA ALA A 242 -10.69 4.09 -2.22
C ALA A 242 -9.39 4.78 -1.76
N LYS A 243 -8.44 5.03 -2.64
CA LYS A 243 -7.18 5.75 -2.32
C LYS A 243 -7.46 7.02 -1.48
N CYS A 244 -6.61 7.31 -0.52
CA CYS A 244 -6.74 8.40 0.46
C CYS A 244 -7.88 8.25 1.47
N ASN A 245 -8.68 7.19 1.43
CA ASN A 245 -9.76 6.94 2.41
C ASN A 245 -9.37 5.85 3.42
N LEU A 246 -9.77 6.03 4.69
CA LEU A 246 -9.44 5.12 5.78
C LEU A 246 -10.44 3.96 5.94
N ASN A 247 -11.15 3.61 4.87
CA ASN A 247 -12.03 2.44 4.75
C ASN A 247 -11.26 1.21 4.25
N ASP A 248 -11.93 0.03 4.16
CA ASP A 248 -11.31 -1.20 3.65
C ASP A 248 -10.92 -1.10 2.17
N GLN A 249 -11.55 -0.21 1.39
CA GLN A 249 -11.23 -0.01 -0.02
C GLN A 249 -9.89 0.74 -0.20
N GLY A 250 -9.59 1.67 0.71
CA GLY A 250 -8.34 2.43 0.70
C GLY A 250 -7.19 1.70 1.41
N THR A 251 -7.46 1.11 2.58
CA THR A 251 -6.42 0.50 3.43
C THR A 251 -6.17 -0.98 3.13
N GLY A 252 -7.14 -1.69 2.54
CA GLY A 252 -7.00 -3.10 2.19
C GLY A 252 -6.01 -3.32 1.06
N VAL A 253 -5.07 -4.23 1.26
CA VAL A 253 -4.01 -4.56 0.31
C VAL A 253 -3.93 -6.07 0.09
N PHE A 254 -3.42 -6.49 -1.05
CA PHE A 254 -2.94 -7.86 -1.14
C PHE A 254 -1.57 -7.97 -0.46
N LEU A 255 -1.36 -9.05 0.24
CA LEU A 255 -0.06 -9.42 0.82
C LEU A 255 0.12 -10.92 0.72
N MET A 256 1.22 -11.33 0.11
CA MET A 256 1.64 -12.72 -0.01
C MET A 256 3.10 -12.82 0.34
N MET A 257 3.49 -13.87 1.07
CA MET A 257 4.88 -14.12 1.44
C MET A 257 5.22 -15.59 1.22
N ARG A 258 6.41 -15.84 0.66
CA ARG A 258 7.02 -17.16 0.64
C ARG A 258 8.29 -17.13 1.45
N LEU A 259 8.44 -18.11 2.34
CA LEU A 259 9.55 -18.16 3.28
C LEU A 259 10.48 -19.34 2.99
N PRO A 260 11.75 -19.28 3.41
CA PRO A 260 12.70 -20.39 3.23
C PRO A 260 12.17 -21.69 3.87
N GLY A 261 12.16 -22.77 3.07
CA GLY A 261 11.69 -24.08 3.50
C GLY A 261 10.17 -24.24 3.60
N GLN A 262 9.40 -23.24 3.15
CA GLN A 262 7.95 -23.35 3.08
C GLN A 262 7.53 -24.19 1.87
N HIS A 263 6.93 -25.35 2.13
CA HIS A 263 6.44 -26.27 1.09
C HIS A 263 4.92 -26.39 1.05
N THR A 264 4.23 -25.92 2.10
CA THR A 264 2.77 -25.95 2.18
C THR A 264 2.22 -24.53 2.12
N PRO A 265 1.29 -24.23 1.20
CA PRO A 265 0.63 -22.93 1.18
C PRO A 265 -0.23 -22.73 2.44
N VAL A 266 -0.33 -21.49 2.88
CA VAL A 266 -1.14 -21.09 4.04
C VAL A 266 -2.06 -19.95 3.61
N GLN A 267 -3.33 -20.03 3.97
CA GLN A 267 -4.26 -18.91 3.84
C GLN A 267 -4.77 -18.52 5.23
N THR A 268 -4.83 -17.22 5.50
CA THR A 268 -5.31 -16.73 6.80
C THR A 268 -6.23 -15.52 6.64
N ASP A 269 -7.26 -15.46 7.50
CA ASP A 269 -8.16 -14.32 7.68
C ASP A 269 -7.78 -13.46 8.90
N THR A 270 -6.64 -13.73 9.51
CA THR A 270 -6.13 -12.93 10.61
C THR A 270 -5.76 -11.54 10.11
N MET A 271 -6.22 -10.51 10.84
CA MET A 271 -5.84 -9.13 10.54
C MET A 271 -4.34 -8.93 10.71
N VAL A 272 -3.69 -8.44 9.65
CA VAL A 272 -2.26 -8.12 9.61
C VAL A 272 -2.04 -6.75 8.97
N THR A 273 -0.91 -6.14 9.24
CA THR A 273 -0.53 -4.85 8.64
C THR A 273 0.81 -4.93 7.92
N HIS A 274 1.05 -4.04 6.98
CA HIS A 274 2.35 -3.90 6.32
C HIS A 274 3.52 -3.75 7.31
N MET A 275 3.29 -3.13 8.46
CA MET A 275 4.34 -2.99 9.49
C MET A 275 4.80 -4.31 10.08
N ASP A 276 4.03 -5.39 9.95
CA ASP A 276 4.36 -6.73 10.43
C ASP A 276 5.48 -7.40 9.62
N ILE A 277 5.71 -6.93 8.40
CA ILE A 277 6.74 -7.47 7.50
C ILE A 277 8.13 -7.30 8.10
N ARG A 278 8.45 -6.11 8.62
CA ARG A 278 9.78 -5.82 9.17
C ARG A 278 10.15 -6.69 10.37
N PRO A 279 9.36 -6.80 11.45
CA PRO A 279 9.66 -7.70 12.56
C PRO A 279 9.70 -9.18 12.14
N THR A 280 8.92 -9.58 11.13
CA THR A 280 8.98 -10.94 10.56
C THR A 280 10.35 -11.21 9.92
N ILE A 281 10.86 -10.28 9.13
CA ILE A 281 12.20 -10.39 8.54
C ILE A 281 13.26 -10.46 9.65
N MET A 282 13.20 -9.55 10.62
CA MET A 282 14.18 -9.52 11.72
C MET A 282 14.18 -10.85 12.49
N GLU A 283 13.02 -11.42 12.79
CA GLU A 283 12.92 -12.71 13.48
C GLU A 283 13.48 -13.88 12.65
N ILE A 284 13.19 -13.92 11.33
CA ILE A 284 13.75 -14.95 10.42
C ILE A 284 15.28 -14.90 10.40
N LEU A 285 15.86 -13.69 10.47
CA LEU A 285 17.30 -13.48 10.49
C LEU A 285 17.93 -13.71 11.87
N GLY A 286 17.13 -14.03 12.91
CA GLY A 286 17.61 -14.18 14.28
C GLY A 286 18.12 -12.88 14.90
N LEU A 287 17.66 -11.74 14.39
CA LEU A 287 18.02 -10.42 14.90
C LEU A 287 17.13 -10.04 16.09
N PRO A 288 17.65 -9.24 17.04
CA PRO A 288 16.86 -8.81 18.17
C PRO A 288 15.66 -7.96 17.72
N PRO A 289 14.52 -8.04 18.46
CA PRO A 289 13.38 -7.16 18.22
C PRO A 289 13.78 -5.68 18.28
N GLU A 290 13.21 -4.89 17.39
CA GLU A 290 13.42 -3.43 17.36
C GLU A 290 12.37 -2.76 18.27
N PRO A 291 12.76 -2.11 19.39
CA PRO A 291 11.80 -1.59 20.38
C PRO A 291 10.84 -0.52 19.83
N GLN A 292 11.24 0.16 18.73
CA GLN A 292 10.44 1.19 18.09
C GLN A 292 9.48 0.64 17.01
N ALA A 293 9.57 -0.67 16.67
CA ALA A 293 8.67 -1.27 15.67
C ALA A 293 7.26 -1.42 16.24
N GLU A 294 6.28 -1.01 15.47
CA GLU A 294 4.85 -1.07 15.83
C GLU A 294 4.17 -2.38 15.33
N GLY A 295 4.80 -3.05 14.38
CA GLY A 295 4.31 -4.33 13.83
C GLY A 295 4.64 -5.53 14.72
N LYS A 296 4.07 -6.67 14.39
CA LYS A 296 4.30 -7.97 15.04
C LYS A 296 4.75 -9.00 14.01
N SER A 297 5.57 -9.96 14.43
CA SER A 297 5.98 -11.03 13.50
C SER A 297 4.79 -11.88 13.03
N LEU A 298 4.79 -12.19 11.74
CA LEU A 298 3.79 -13.05 11.08
C LEU A 298 4.10 -14.55 11.24
N LEU A 299 5.28 -14.93 11.77
CA LEU A 299 5.68 -16.34 11.88
C LEU A 299 4.73 -17.23 12.70
N PRO A 300 4.07 -16.75 13.77
CA PRO A 300 3.07 -17.56 14.47
C PRO A 300 1.93 -18.07 13.59
N LEU A 301 1.59 -17.32 12.51
CA LEU A 301 0.51 -17.68 11.58
C LEU A 301 0.87 -18.85 10.66
N LEU A 302 2.15 -19.19 10.51
CA LEU A 302 2.58 -20.40 9.79
C LEU A 302 2.12 -21.69 10.46
N ASN A 303 2.17 -21.71 11.78
CA ASN A 303 1.80 -22.88 12.58
C ASN A 303 0.32 -22.88 12.97
N ASN A 304 -0.26 -21.70 13.12
CA ASN A 304 -1.69 -21.51 13.43
C ASN A 304 -2.27 -20.34 12.61
N PRO A 305 -2.79 -20.60 11.42
CA PRO A 305 -3.37 -19.56 10.54
C PRO A 305 -4.57 -18.81 11.13
N HIS A 306 -5.15 -19.34 12.22
CA HIS A 306 -6.28 -18.74 12.93
C HIS A 306 -5.86 -18.00 14.20
N ALA A 307 -4.55 -17.95 14.52
CA ALA A 307 -4.08 -17.20 15.67
C ALA A 307 -4.39 -15.72 15.50
N LYS A 308 -4.91 -15.08 16.53
CA LYS A 308 -5.14 -13.65 16.56
C LYS A 308 -3.80 -12.93 16.74
N LEU A 309 -3.47 -12.02 15.82
CA LEU A 309 -2.24 -11.24 15.89
C LEU A 309 -2.52 -9.83 16.46
N HIS A 310 -3.54 -9.15 15.95
CA HIS A 310 -3.93 -7.81 16.38
C HIS A 310 -5.37 -7.79 16.89
N ASP A 311 -5.62 -6.99 17.94
CA ASP A 311 -6.98 -6.67 18.40
C ASP A 311 -7.58 -5.55 17.57
N GLU A 312 -6.75 -4.60 17.21
CA GLU A 312 -7.07 -3.45 16.35
C GLU A 312 -5.89 -3.08 15.45
N LEU A 313 -6.21 -2.38 14.38
CA LEU A 313 -5.26 -1.69 13.49
C LEU A 313 -5.60 -0.20 13.44
N PHE A 314 -4.57 0.63 13.41
CA PHE A 314 -4.72 2.08 13.26
C PHE A 314 -4.26 2.50 11.87
N SER A 315 -4.94 3.51 11.32
CA SER A 315 -4.62 4.05 10.01
C SER A 315 -4.72 5.58 10.03
N GLU A 316 -3.91 6.22 9.18
CA GLU A 316 -3.78 7.67 9.13
C GLU A 316 -3.67 8.22 7.71
N VAL A 317 -4.20 9.41 7.52
CA VAL A 317 -3.84 10.32 6.43
C VAL A 317 -3.57 11.68 7.05
N THR A 318 -2.54 12.38 6.59
CA THR A 318 -2.31 13.78 6.93
C THR A 318 -2.24 14.61 5.65
N TYR A 319 -1.46 14.16 4.67
CA TYR A 319 -1.35 14.75 3.34
C TYR A 319 -1.37 13.67 2.26
N HIS A 320 -1.93 14.01 1.11
CA HIS A 320 -1.62 13.41 -0.17
C HIS A 320 -1.18 14.52 -1.13
N ALA A 321 -2.02 14.96 -2.05
CA ALA A 321 -1.79 16.19 -2.80
C ALA A 321 -2.17 17.43 -1.96
N ALA A 322 -3.24 17.34 -1.18
CA ALA A 322 -3.75 18.35 -0.27
C ALA A 322 -3.78 17.84 1.18
N TYR A 323 -3.95 18.76 2.13
CA TYR A 323 -4.11 18.47 3.54
C TYR A 323 -5.48 17.86 3.83
N GLU A 324 -5.50 16.66 4.39
CA GLU A 324 -6.74 15.95 4.77
C GLU A 324 -6.47 15.06 6.00
N PRO A 325 -6.36 15.64 7.20
CA PRO A 325 -5.96 14.90 8.39
C PRO A 325 -7.09 14.02 8.91
N MET A 326 -6.86 12.71 8.92
CA MET A 326 -7.77 11.70 9.42
C MET A 326 -7.01 10.64 10.20
N ARG A 327 -7.69 10.07 11.22
CA ARG A 327 -7.21 8.89 11.96
C ARG A 327 -8.34 7.89 12.11
N SER A 328 -8.01 6.61 12.03
CA SER A 328 -8.99 5.52 12.15
C SER A 328 -8.46 4.40 13.03
N ILE A 329 -9.37 3.78 13.76
CA ILE A 329 -9.18 2.49 14.42
C ILE A 329 -10.13 1.47 13.79
N ARG A 330 -9.59 0.29 13.47
CA ARG A 330 -10.30 -0.86 12.93
C ARG A 330 -10.12 -2.07 13.84
N THR A 331 -11.19 -2.67 14.29
CA THR A 331 -11.22 -4.00 14.92
C THR A 331 -11.67 -5.05 13.91
N ALA A 332 -11.81 -6.30 14.30
CA ALA A 332 -12.38 -7.33 13.43
C ALA A 332 -13.80 -6.97 12.94
N ARG A 333 -14.58 -6.24 13.76
CA ARG A 333 -15.99 -5.95 13.48
C ARG A 333 -16.30 -4.48 13.22
N HIS A 334 -15.61 -3.54 13.85
CA HIS A 334 -15.99 -2.13 13.78
C HIS A 334 -14.85 -1.28 13.26
N ARG A 335 -15.21 -0.18 12.63
CA ARG A 335 -14.30 0.92 12.29
C ARG A 335 -14.86 2.22 12.79
N TYR A 336 -14.00 2.98 13.47
CA TYR A 336 -14.24 4.38 13.80
C TYR A 336 -13.19 5.24 13.13
N THR A 337 -13.63 6.31 12.45
CA THR A 337 -12.76 7.29 11.79
C THR A 337 -13.11 8.70 12.25
N ARG A 338 -12.06 9.49 12.53
CA ARG A 338 -12.18 10.92 12.88
C ARG A 338 -11.42 11.78 11.87
N ARG A 339 -12.09 12.81 11.35
CA ARG A 339 -11.52 13.91 10.58
C ARG A 339 -11.14 15.05 11.53
N PHE A 340 -9.92 15.58 11.38
CA PHE A 340 -9.39 16.64 12.27
C PHE A 340 -9.48 18.02 11.66
N ASP A 341 -9.76 18.13 10.37
CA ASP A 341 -10.09 19.40 9.73
C ASP A 341 -11.59 19.63 9.78
N THR A 342 -12.02 20.34 10.82
CA THR A 342 -13.44 20.61 11.08
C THR A 342 -13.99 21.80 10.30
N GLU A 343 -13.12 22.59 9.68
CA GLU A 343 -13.50 23.73 8.84
C GLU A 343 -13.83 23.31 7.40
N TRP A 344 -13.43 22.09 7.00
CA TRP A 344 -13.64 21.56 5.66
C TRP A 344 -14.49 20.29 5.69
N SER A 345 -15.72 20.36 5.19
CA SER A 345 -16.70 19.26 5.20
C SER A 345 -16.94 18.63 3.81
N SER A 346 -16.30 19.12 2.76
CA SER A 346 -16.45 18.56 1.41
C SER A 346 -15.33 17.54 1.10
N PRO A 347 -15.49 16.66 0.10
CA PRO A 347 -14.40 15.85 -0.39
C PRO A 347 -13.19 16.68 -0.83
N VAL A 348 -11.99 16.25 -0.48
CA VAL A 348 -10.75 16.91 -0.90
C VAL A 348 -10.40 16.42 -2.31
N LEU A 349 -10.94 17.10 -3.31
CA LEU A 349 -10.87 16.67 -4.71
C LEU A 349 -9.45 16.50 -5.26
N PRO A 350 -8.43 17.30 -4.86
CA PRO A 350 -7.05 17.04 -5.28
C PRO A 350 -6.48 15.69 -4.82
N ASN A 351 -7.05 15.08 -3.78
CA ASN A 351 -6.64 13.77 -3.28
C ASN A 351 -7.30 12.60 -4.02
N ILE A 352 -8.23 12.89 -4.93
CA ILE A 352 -8.88 11.90 -5.80
C ILE A 352 -8.23 12.00 -7.19
N ASP A 353 -7.66 10.90 -7.66
CA ASP A 353 -6.99 10.87 -8.97
C ASP A 353 -7.97 11.19 -10.12
N PRO A 354 -7.52 11.92 -11.18
CA PRO A 354 -8.35 12.22 -12.33
C PRO A 354 -8.69 10.95 -13.12
N GLY A 355 -9.90 10.89 -13.67
CA GLY A 355 -10.36 9.77 -14.50
C GLY A 355 -11.88 9.77 -14.70
N PRO A 356 -12.38 8.88 -15.57
CA PRO A 356 -13.80 8.82 -15.91
C PRO A 356 -14.74 8.65 -14.71
N SER A 357 -14.34 7.86 -13.72
CA SER A 357 -15.12 7.67 -12.49
C SER A 357 -15.23 8.96 -11.66
N LYS A 358 -14.15 9.72 -11.52
CA LYS A 358 -14.18 11.03 -10.85
C LYS A 358 -15.03 12.02 -11.60
N ASP A 359 -14.87 12.10 -12.93
CA ASP A 359 -15.61 13.03 -13.77
C ASP A 359 -17.14 12.79 -13.71
N LEU A 360 -17.54 11.51 -13.67
CA LEU A 360 -18.93 11.12 -13.47
C LEU A 360 -19.46 11.61 -12.11
N LEU A 361 -18.73 11.34 -11.03
CA LEU A 361 -19.15 11.74 -9.70
C LEU A 361 -19.19 13.26 -9.52
N LEU A 362 -18.27 14.01 -10.13
CA LEU A 362 -18.31 15.47 -10.15
C LEU A 362 -19.58 16.01 -10.83
N LYS A 363 -19.97 15.40 -11.96
CA LYS A 363 -21.24 15.74 -12.64
C LYS A 363 -22.47 15.38 -11.81
N SER A 364 -22.32 14.43 -10.89
CA SER A 364 -23.39 13.93 -10.00
C SER A 364 -23.44 14.61 -8.62
N GLY A 365 -22.65 15.68 -8.40
CA GLY A 365 -22.69 16.45 -7.16
C GLY A 365 -21.64 16.01 -6.11
N LEU A 366 -20.54 15.37 -6.50
CA LEU A 366 -19.49 14.98 -5.54
C LEU A 366 -18.94 16.17 -4.76
N ARG A 367 -18.79 17.33 -5.41
CA ARG A 367 -18.24 18.54 -4.77
C ARG A 367 -19.12 19.07 -3.64
N GLU A 368 -20.42 18.89 -3.76
CA GLU A 368 -21.47 19.35 -2.84
C GLU A 368 -21.75 18.34 -1.73
N THR A 369 -21.13 17.16 -1.78
CA THR A 369 -21.27 16.14 -0.72
C THR A 369 -20.71 16.64 0.59
N ILE A 370 -21.47 16.45 1.67
CA ILE A 370 -21.03 16.79 3.02
C ILE A 370 -20.51 15.51 3.69
N LEU A 371 -19.26 15.54 4.11
CA LEU A 371 -18.63 14.46 4.84
C LEU A 371 -18.84 14.62 6.35
N ALA A 372 -19.22 13.56 7.03
CA ALA A 372 -19.32 13.56 8.47
C ALA A 372 -17.91 13.70 9.10
N PRO A 373 -17.78 14.51 10.18
CA PRO A 373 -16.51 14.66 10.90
C PRO A 373 -16.06 13.37 11.59
N GLU A 374 -17.00 12.51 11.94
CA GLU A 374 -16.76 11.21 12.55
C GLU A 374 -17.67 10.16 11.92
N THR A 375 -17.16 8.95 11.76
CA THR A 375 -17.92 7.81 11.25
C THR A 375 -17.67 6.57 12.09
N LEU A 376 -18.72 5.75 12.24
CA LEU A 376 -18.66 4.43 12.85
C LEU A 376 -19.39 3.43 11.95
N TYR A 377 -18.76 2.31 11.67
CA TYR A 377 -19.35 1.24 10.85
C TYR A 377 -19.22 -0.12 11.53
N ASP A 378 -20.23 -0.97 11.34
CA ASP A 378 -20.17 -2.40 11.67
C ASP A 378 -19.78 -3.17 10.39
N LEU A 379 -18.53 -3.53 10.27
CA LEU A 379 -17.96 -4.15 9.06
C LEU A 379 -18.50 -5.57 8.78
N THR A 380 -19.19 -6.18 9.75
CA THR A 380 -19.85 -7.47 9.56
C THR A 380 -21.23 -7.32 8.93
N LEU A 381 -21.99 -6.31 9.35
CA LEU A 381 -23.32 -6.04 8.85
C LEU A 381 -23.35 -5.10 7.64
N ASP A 382 -22.34 -4.23 7.54
CA ASP A 382 -22.16 -3.25 6.48
C ASP A 382 -20.69 -3.24 5.99
N PRO A 383 -20.24 -4.27 5.28
CA PRO A 383 -18.87 -4.37 4.78
C PRO A 383 -18.51 -3.31 3.73
N ALA A 384 -19.49 -2.62 3.17
CA ALA A 384 -19.29 -1.52 2.22
C ALA A 384 -19.20 -0.14 2.89
N GLU A 385 -19.38 -0.06 4.21
CA GLU A 385 -19.28 1.16 5.01
C GLU A 385 -20.22 2.30 4.53
N ASN A 386 -21.48 1.94 4.20
CA ASN A 386 -22.48 2.87 3.68
C ASN A 386 -23.36 3.50 4.76
N HIS A 387 -23.52 2.83 5.90
CA HIS A 387 -24.42 3.26 6.98
C HIS A 387 -23.65 3.71 8.21
N ASN A 388 -23.51 5.04 8.36
CA ASN A 388 -22.80 5.64 9.49
C ASN A 388 -23.63 5.53 10.79
N LEU A 389 -23.12 4.76 11.76
CA LEU A 389 -23.75 4.45 13.04
C LEU A 389 -23.41 5.46 14.16
N ILE A 390 -22.75 6.58 13.82
CA ILE A 390 -22.22 7.55 14.81
C ILE A 390 -23.26 8.11 15.76
N THR A 391 -24.52 8.18 15.34
CA THR A 391 -25.66 8.71 16.12
C THR A 391 -26.59 7.61 16.63
N ASP A 392 -26.31 6.33 16.35
CA ASP A 392 -27.13 5.23 16.81
C ASP A 392 -26.83 4.92 18.29
N PRO A 393 -27.82 5.10 19.22
CA PRO A 393 -27.61 4.89 20.64
C PRO A 393 -27.26 3.42 21.01
N THR A 394 -27.59 2.44 20.14
CA THR A 394 -27.25 1.03 20.39
C THR A 394 -25.76 0.76 20.25
N TYR A 395 -25.01 1.64 19.60
CA TYR A 395 -23.55 1.57 19.44
C TYR A 395 -22.79 2.55 20.34
N ALA A 396 -23.43 3.22 21.30
CA ALA A 396 -22.81 4.24 22.14
C ALA A 396 -21.59 3.72 22.91
N ASP A 397 -21.65 2.52 23.48
CA ASP A 397 -20.55 1.92 24.22
C ASP A 397 -19.38 1.54 23.28
N VAL A 398 -19.67 1.00 22.10
CA VAL A 398 -18.67 0.69 21.06
C VAL A 398 -17.97 1.96 20.62
N LEU A 399 -18.73 3.03 20.37
CA LEU A 399 -18.19 4.33 19.98
C LEU A 399 -17.26 4.90 21.05
N SER A 400 -17.68 4.85 22.32
CA SER A 400 -16.90 5.34 23.45
C SER A 400 -15.59 4.58 23.62
N ASP A 401 -15.61 3.25 23.49
CA ASP A 401 -14.43 2.39 23.55
C ASP A 401 -13.46 2.73 22.41
N LEU A 402 -13.91 2.76 21.16
CA LEU A 402 -13.06 3.02 20.01
C LEU A 402 -12.46 4.43 20.00
N LYS A 403 -13.21 5.46 20.46
CA LYS A 403 -12.69 6.81 20.66
C LYS A 403 -11.55 6.82 21.68
N SER A 404 -11.76 6.17 22.83
CA SER A 404 -10.76 6.09 23.89
C SER A 404 -9.48 5.40 23.42
N ARG A 405 -9.62 4.29 22.70
CA ARG A 405 -8.47 3.52 22.15
C ARG A 405 -7.72 4.29 21.07
N LEU A 406 -8.44 4.99 20.17
CA LEU A 406 -7.81 5.84 19.17
C LEU A 406 -7.02 6.97 19.81
N GLU A 407 -7.59 7.64 20.82
CA GLU A 407 -6.92 8.71 21.56
C GLU A 407 -5.70 8.20 22.33
N ALA A 408 -5.80 7.03 22.95
CA ALA A 408 -4.69 6.37 23.64
C ALA A 408 -3.54 6.05 22.66
N TRP A 409 -3.85 5.54 21.46
CA TRP A 409 -2.85 5.32 20.42
C TRP A 409 -2.20 6.62 19.96
N MET A 410 -2.96 7.68 19.70
CA MET A 410 -2.41 8.98 19.31
C MET A 410 -1.46 9.53 20.38
N LYS A 411 -1.82 9.39 21.68
CA LYS A 411 -0.95 9.80 22.80
C LYS A 411 0.33 8.96 22.86
N ARG A 412 0.21 7.64 22.76
CA ARG A 412 1.34 6.69 22.83
C ARG A 412 2.34 6.93 21.70
N THR A 413 1.86 7.26 20.51
CA THR A 413 2.70 7.48 19.32
C THR A 413 3.15 8.94 19.14
N ASN A 414 2.75 9.83 20.06
CA ASN A 414 3.00 11.28 19.98
C ASN A 414 2.48 11.90 18.68
N ASP A 415 1.24 11.57 18.30
CA ASP A 415 0.63 12.08 17.07
C ASP A 415 0.52 13.62 17.12
N PRO A 416 1.12 14.33 16.16
CA PRO A 416 1.15 15.80 16.17
C PRO A 416 -0.24 16.45 16.09
N LEU A 417 -1.27 15.75 15.58
CA LEU A 417 -2.65 16.26 15.54
C LEU A 417 -3.26 16.48 16.94
N LEU A 418 -2.68 15.91 17.99
CA LEU A 418 -3.09 16.23 19.38
C LEU A 418 -2.82 17.68 19.76
N ASN A 419 -1.88 18.34 19.07
CA ASN A 419 -1.47 19.73 19.31
C ASN A 419 -2.10 20.71 18.29
N GLY A 420 -2.98 20.24 17.42
CA GLY A 420 -3.63 21.05 16.39
C GLY A 420 -3.22 20.69 14.97
N PRO A 421 -3.53 21.55 13.98
CA PRO A 421 -3.18 21.30 12.59
C PRO A 421 -1.68 21.08 12.37
N VAL A 422 -1.32 20.10 11.56
CA VAL A 422 0.07 19.75 11.27
C VAL A 422 0.52 20.50 10.02
N PRO A 423 1.49 21.43 10.11
CA PRO A 423 1.98 22.15 8.94
C PRO A 423 2.79 21.24 8.02
N ALA A 424 2.74 21.51 6.71
CA ALA A 424 3.64 20.88 5.76
C ALA A 424 5.10 21.31 6.03
N PRO A 425 6.09 20.45 5.77
CA PRO A 425 7.49 20.85 5.91
C PRO A 425 7.86 21.99 4.95
N PRO A 426 8.87 22.81 5.30
CA PRO A 426 9.31 23.90 4.43
C PRO A 426 9.67 23.42 3.02
N GLY A 427 9.12 24.07 2.00
CA GLY A 427 9.33 23.73 0.60
C GLY A 427 8.43 22.59 0.07
N ALA A 428 7.58 22.00 0.89
CA ALA A 428 6.62 21.01 0.41
C ALA A 428 5.56 21.66 -0.49
N ILE A 429 5.15 20.90 -1.52
CA ILE A 429 4.09 21.31 -2.45
C ILE A 429 2.77 20.79 -1.94
N VAL A 430 1.87 21.68 -1.52
CA VAL A 430 0.51 21.35 -1.08
C VAL A 430 -0.48 22.01 -2.02
N THR A 431 -1.36 21.22 -2.60
CA THR A 431 -2.44 21.71 -3.47
C THR A 431 -3.57 22.28 -2.60
N PRO A 432 -4.14 23.45 -2.95
CA PRO A 432 -5.34 23.96 -2.27
C PRO A 432 -6.50 22.96 -2.32
N LYS A 433 -7.28 22.84 -1.24
CA LYS A 433 -8.42 21.90 -1.15
C LYS A 433 -9.53 22.22 -2.14
N GLU A 434 -9.63 23.48 -2.54
CA GLU A 434 -10.61 24.03 -3.47
C GLU A 434 -10.34 23.60 -4.92
N ASP A 435 -9.12 23.19 -5.24
CA ASP A 435 -8.72 22.76 -6.57
C ASP A 435 -9.42 21.45 -6.97
N LEU A 436 -9.67 21.27 -8.25
CA LEU A 436 -10.29 20.03 -8.75
C LEU A 436 -9.29 18.88 -8.87
N CYS A 437 -8.01 19.16 -9.06
CA CYS A 437 -6.97 18.17 -9.23
C CYS A 437 -5.61 18.69 -8.75
N TYR A 438 -4.68 17.78 -8.52
CA TYR A 438 -3.32 18.11 -8.06
C TYR A 438 -2.38 18.58 -9.16
N GLU A 439 -2.70 18.34 -10.43
CA GLU A 439 -1.96 18.83 -11.58
C GLU A 439 -2.61 20.13 -12.08
N LYS A 440 -1.84 21.22 -12.12
CA LYS A 440 -2.27 22.39 -12.90
C LYS A 440 -2.07 22.03 -14.36
N LYS A 441 -3.19 21.97 -15.11
CA LYS A 441 -3.16 21.88 -16.57
C LYS A 441 -2.50 23.11 -17.18
#